data_884ac4ffbde220cbfd7b65d5035c8062
#
_entry.id   884ac4ffbde220cbfd7b65d5035c8062
#
_cell.length_a   1.000
_cell.length_b   1.000
_cell.length_c   1.000
_cell.angle_alpha   90.00
_cell.angle_beta   90.00
_cell.angle_gamma   90.00
#
_symmetry.space_group_name_H-M   'P 1'
#
loop_
_entity.id
_entity.type
_entity.pdbx_description
1 polymer ?
#
loop_
_entity_poly.entity_id
_entity_poly.type
_entity_poly.pdbx_seq_one_letter_code
_entity_poly.pdbx_strand_id
1 'polypeptide(L)'
;MARLQVFIAALWWGSLCAVGFMVVPMLFMHLETPAMAGQMAAKLFTAQSWLSLVCGLLLLLTVQRLNQDEPQAPSPWVIVGMLCALLIEVAVKPHILARDNMALWHNMGTVLYLVQWLCAGKALWNVCPAQKELAIAASSASQD
;
A
#
# COMPACT_ATOMS: atom_id res chain seq x y z
N MET A 1 -13.30 -0.36 16.87
CA MET A 1 -13.13 -0.79 15.46
C MET A 1 -12.54 0.32 14.60
N ALA A 2 -13.08 1.57 14.57
CA ALA A 2 -12.51 2.66 13.74
C ALA A 2 -11.02 2.95 14.02
N ARG A 3 -10.59 2.96 15.27
CA ARG A 3 -9.17 3.13 15.63
C ARG A 3 -8.27 2.02 15.05
N LEU A 4 -8.76 0.78 15.00
CA LEU A 4 -8.03 -0.34 14.43
C LEU A 4 -7.82 -0.17 12.92
N GLN A 5 -8.83 0.29 12.19
CA GLN A 5 -8.71 0.58 10.75
C GLN A 5 -7.64 1.65 10.48
N VAL A 6 -7.62 2.73 11.29
CA VAL A 6 -6.60 3.78 11.17
C VAL A 6 -5.21 3.20 11.43
N PHE A 7 -5.03 2.36 12.45
CA PHE A 7 -3.76 1.70 12.73
C PHE A 7 -3.28 0.82 11.59
N ILE A 8 -4.15 -0.02 11.04
CA ILE A 8 -3.81 -0.91 9.92
C ILE A 8 -3.43 -0.10 8.68
N ALA A 9 -4.22 0.92 8.34
CA ALA A 9 -3.95 1.78 7.18
C ALA A 9 -2.65 2.60 7.37
N ALA A 10 -2.40 3.11 8.57
CA ALA A 10 -1.17 3.84 8.91
C ALA A 10 0.07 2.93 8.84
N LEU A 11 -0.04 1.70 9.34
CA LEU A 11 1.02 0.70 9.25
C LEU A 11 1.32 0.38 7.77
N TRP A 12 0.30 0.16 6.96
CA TRP A 12 0.46 -0.12 5.54
C TRP A 12 1.14 1.03 4.81
N TRP A 13 0.61 2.24 4.91
CA TRP A 13 1.17 3.41 4.24
C TRP A 13 2.56 3.79 4.78
N GLY A 14 2.74 3.77 6.10
CA GLY A 14 4.02 4.08 6.75
C GLY A 14 5.13 3.10 6.39
N SER A 15 4.82 1.80 6.30
CA SER A 15 5.80 0.79 5.85
C SER A 15 6.22 0.99 4.40
N LEU A 16 5.30 1.36 3.51
CA LEU A 16 5.61 1.73 2.13
C LEU A 16 6.51 2.97 2.07
N CYS A 17 6.24 4.00 2.87
CA CYS A 17 7.11 5.17 2.97
C CYS A 17 8.52 4.77 3.44
N ALA A 18 8.62 4.00 4.52
CA ALA A 18 9.89 3.60 5.10
C ALA A 18 10.72 2.76 4.13
N VAL A 19 10.14 1.72 3.53
CA VAL A 19 10.86 0.82 2.63
C VAL A 19 11.26 1.55 1.34
N GLY A 20 10.32 2.21 0.67
CA GLY A 20 10.56 2.81 -0.65
C GLY A 20 11.44 4.05 -0.62
N PHE A 21 11.23 4.95 0.34
CA PHE A 21 11.90 6.25 0.34
C PHE A 21 13.07 6.37 1.31
N MET A 22 13.21 5.45 2.26
CA MET A 22 14.29 5.49 3.23
C MET A 22 15.21 4.26 3.10
N VAL A 23 14.68 3.05 3.32
CA VAL A 23 15.51 1.84 3.43
C VAL A 23 16.19 1.49 2.10
N VAL A 24 15.44 1.46 0.99
CA VAL A 24 15.99 1.09 -0.32
C VAL A 24 17.08 2.06 -0.79
N PRO A 25 16.89 3.39 -0.75
CA PRO A 25 18.00 4.32 -1.05
C PRO A 25 19.23 4.12 -0.16
N MET A 26 19.02 3.87 1.15
CA MET A 26 20.14 3.61 2.07
C MET A 26 20.91 2.33 1.71
N LEU A 27 20.24 1.28 1.24
CA LEU A 27 20.93 0.05 0.80
C LEU A 27 21.90 0.34 -0.36
N PHE A 28 21.47 1.13 -1.34
CA PHE A 28 22.31 1.50 -2.48
C PHE A 28 23.45 2.46 -2.13
N MET A 29 23.33 3.21 -1.04
CA MET A 29 24.41 4.11 -0.57
C MET A 29 25.45 3.41 0.31
N HIS A 30 25.06 2.35 1.04
CA HIS A 30 25.91 1.78 2.09
C HIS A 30 26.41 0.37 1.79
N LEU A 31 25.80 -0.36 0.85
CA LEU A 31 26.27 -1.69 0.47
C LEU A 31 27.39 -1.59 -0.59
N GLU A 32 28.35 -2.50 -0.48
CA GLU A 32 29.57 -2.49 -1.29
C GLU A 32 29.31 -2.60 -2.80
N THR A 33 28.26 -3.32 -3.20
CA THR A 33 27.92 -3.50 -4.61
C THR A 33 26.44 -3.27 -4.88
N PRO A 34 26.08 -2.67 -6.04
CA PRO A 34 24.69 -2.52 -6.44
C PRO A 34 23.94 -3.85 -6.55
N ALA A 35 24.66 -4.95 -6.83
CA ALA A 35 24.06 -6.28 -6.90
C ALA A 35 23.59 -6.78 -5.53
N MET A 36 24.36 -6.54 -4.47
CA MET A 36 23.98 -6.87 -3.09
C MET A 36 22.78 -6.00 -2.64
N ALA A 37 22.83 -4.70 -2.95
CA ALA A 37 21.74 -3.78 -2.65
C ALA A 37 20.43 -4.23 -3.33
N GLY A 38 20.49 -4.59 -4.61
CA GLY A 38 19.33 -5.08 -5.36
C GLY A 38 18.74 -6.38 -4.81
N GLN A 39 19.60 -7.34 -4.41
CA GLN A 39 19.13 -8.59 -3.79
C GLN A 39 18.45 -8.36 -2.45
N MET A 40 19.01 -7.46 -1.62
CA MET A 40 18.39 -7.12 -0.34
C MET A 40 17.07 -6.36 -0.54
N ALA A 41 17.06 -5.40 -1.47
CA ALA A 41 15.83 -4.67 -1.84
C ALA A 41 14.73 -5.62 -2.33
N ALA A 42 15.05 -6.63 -3.14
CA ALA A 42 14.08 -7.63 -3.61
C ALA A 42 13.44 -8.41 -2.44
N LYS A 43 14.22 -8.77 -1.42
CA LYS A 43 13.68 -9.44 -0.21
C LYS A 43 12.76 -8.50 0.59
N LEU A 44 13.13 -7.22 0.71
CA LEU A 44 12.31 -6.21 1.39
C LEU A 44 11.00 -5.97 0.65
N PHE A 45 11.03 -5.86 -0.68
CA PHE A 45 9.81 -5.71 -1.47
C PHE A 45 8.89 -6.93 -1.37
N THR A 46 9.45 -8.14 -1.30
CA THR A 46 8.65 -9.35 -1.03
C THR A 46 7.94 -9.28 0.33
N ALA A 47 8.68 -8.94 1.39
CA ALA A 47 8.10 -8.77 2.72
C ALA A 47 7.04 -7.66 2.75
N GLN A 48 7.31 -6.54 2.06
CA GLN A 48 6.37 -5.43 1.92
C GLN A 48 5.10 -5.83 1.15
N SER A 49 5.20 -6.62 0.09
CA SER A 49 4.04 -7.12 -0.66
C SER A 49 3.14 -7.97 0.23
N TRP A 50 3.70 -8.90 1.00
CA TRP A 50 2.93 -9.70 1.96
C TRP A 50 2.29 -8.85 3.06
N LEU A 51 3.03 -7.90 3.63
CA LEU A 51 2.47 -6.97 4.61
C LEU A 51 1.30 -6.18 4.02
N SER A 52 1.42 -5.71 2.78
CA SER A 52 0.35 -4.98 2.08
C SER A 52 -0.89 -5.82 1.86
N LEU A 53 -0.73 -7.10 1.47
CA LEU A 53 -1.85 -8.02 1.30
C LEU A 53 -2.55 -8.30 2.63
N VAL A 54 -1.80 -8.50 3.71
CA VAL A 54 -2.36 -8.72 5.05
C VAL A 54 -3.11 -7.47 5.54
N CYS A 55 -2.50 -6.30 5.45
CA CYS A 55 -3.14 -5.03 5.85
C CYS A 55 -4.41 -4.76 5.03
N GLY A 56 -4.34 -4.95 3.71
CA GLY A 56 -5.49 -4.77 2.82
C GLY A 56 -6.63 -5.72 3.16
N LEU A 57 -6.33 -7.01 3.37
CA LEU A 57 -7.32 -8.00 3.78
C LEU A 57 -7.96 -7.64 5.13
N LEU A 58 -7.17 -7.25 6.12
CA LEU A 58 -7.68 -6.84 7.43
C LEU A 58 -8.57 -5.59 7.32
N LEU A 59 -8.23 -4.63 6.46
CA LEU A 59 -9.07 -3.46 6.20
C LEU A 59 -10.42 -3.87 5.59
N LEU A 60 -10.43 -4.76 4.59
CA LEU A 60 -11.66 -5.24 3.98
C LEU A 60 -12.54 -5.99 4.98
N LEU A 61 -11.96 -6.89 5.79
CA LEU A 61 -12.70 -7.65 6.80
C LEU A 61 -13.28 -6.75 7.91
N THR A 62 -12.54 -5.72 8.33
CA THR A 62 -13.02 -4.79 9.37
C THR A 62 -14.16 -3.90 8.86
N VAL A 63 -14.17 -3.52 7.59
CA VAL A 63 -15.28 -2.78 6.97
C VAL A 63 -16.53 -3.64 6.90
N GLN A 64 -16.43 -4.89 6.46
CA GLN A 64 -17.57 -5.81 6.38
C GLN A 64 -18.19 -6.11 7.74
N ARG A 65 -17.38 -6.26 8.80
CA ARG A 65 -17.89 -6.53 10.15
C ARG A 65 -18.58 -5.33 10.81
N LEU A 66 -18.22 -4.11 10.44
CA LEU A 66 -18.82 -2.89 11.00
C LEU A 66 -20.17 -2.55 10.35
N ASN A 67 -20.41 -2.99 9.12
CA ASN A 67 -21.57 -2.62 8.31
C ASN A 67 -22.45 -3.84 8.00
N GLN A 68 -22.72 -4.68 9.01
CA GLN A 68 -23.61 -5.84 8.83
C GLN A 68 -25.04 -5.45 8.44
N ASP A 69 -25.48 -4.25 8.84
CA ASP A 69 -26.82 -3.75 8.57
C ASP A 69 -26.94 -3.01 7.22
N GLU A 70 -25.83 -2.49 6.69
CA GLU A 70 -25.75 -1.91 5.35
C GLU A 70 -24.47 -2.36 4.65
N PRO A 71 -24.53 -3.24 3.63
CA PRO A 71 -23.34 -3.69 2.92
C PRO A 71 -22.69 -2.54 2.15
N GLN A 72 -21.67 -1.93 2.73
CA GLN A 72 -20.84 -0.94 2.06
C GLN A 72 -19.92 -1.63 1.07
N ALA A 73 -19.87 -1.14 -0.17
CA ALA A 73 -18.95 -1.63 -1.16
C ALA A 73 -17.49 -1.52 -0.64
N PRO A 74 -16.66 -2.53 -0.86
CA PRO A 74 -15.26 -2.49 -0.45
C PRO A 74 -14.54 -1.31 -1.09
N SER A 75 -13.67 -0.65 -0.31
CA SER A 75 -12.93 0.52 -0.81
C SER A 75 -12.10 0.15 -2.05
N PRO A 76 -12.35 0.76 -3.22
CA PRO A 76 -11.61 0.44 -4.45
C PRO A 76 -10.11 0.70 -4.30
N TRP A 77 -9.72 1.66 -3.48
CA TRP A 77 -8.32 1.99 -3.20
C TRP A 77 -7.58 0.84 -2.51
N VAL A 78 -8.24 0.15 -1.58
CA VAL A 78 -7.66 -1.02 -0.92
C VAL A 78 -7.47 -2.15 -1.92
N ILE A 79 -8.46 -2.43 -2.76
CA ILE A 79 -8.41 -3.49 -3.76
C ILE A 79 -7.29 -3.20 -4.79
N VAL A 80 -7.24 -1.98 -5.34
CA VAL A 80 -6.20 -1.60 -6.31
C VAL A 80 -4.81 -1.69 -5.69
N GLY A 81 -4.63 -1.22 -4.45
CA GLY A 81 -3.35 -1.33 -3.76
C GLY A 81 -2.90 -2.78 -3.53
N MET A 82 -3.83 -3.68 -3.17
CA MET A 82 -3.56 -5.12 -3.04
C MET A 82 -3.20 -5.77 -4.39
N LEU A 83 -3.90 -5.40 -5.47
CA LEU A 83 -3.60 -5.88 -6.82
C LEU A 83 -2.21 -5.42 -7.28
N CYS A 84 -1.81 -4.18 -7.00
CA CYS A 84 -0.45 -3.70 -7.28
C CYS A 84 0.60 -4.53 -6.52
N ALA A 85 0.38 -4.82 -5.23
CA ALA A 85 1.28 -5.66 -4.43
C ALA A 85 1.41 -7.06 -5.04
N LEU A 86 0.30 -7.66 -5.43
CA LEU A 86 0.27 -8.98 -6.06
C LEU A 86 1.00 -8.99 -7.41
N LEU A 87 0.77 -7.98 -8.25
CA LEU A 87 1.44 -7.84 -9.55
C LEU A 87 2.96 -7.67 -9.41
N ILE A 88 3.42 -6.91 -8.41
CA ILE A 88 4.85 -6.78 -8.11
C ILE A 88 5.45 -8.16 -7.79
N GLU A 89 4.79 -8.95 -6.95
CA GLU A 89 5.31 -10.23 -6.51
C GLU A 89 5.26 -11.31 -7.60
N VAL A 90 4.15 -11.40 -8.35
CA VAL A 90 3.90 -12.48 -9.30
C VAL A 90 4.40 -12.18 -10.71
N ALA A 91 4.30 -10.93 -11.17
CA ALA A 91 4.67 -10.55 -12.52
C ALA A 91 6.04 -9.88 -12.59
N VAL A 92 6.31 -8.85 -11.77
CA VAL A 92 7.54 -8.05 -11.88
C VAL A 92 8.76 -8.79 -11.35
N LYS A 93 8.66 -9.37 -10.16
CA LYS A 93 9.79 -10.01 -9.46
C LYS A 93 10.43 -11.16 -10.26
N PRO A 94 9.70 -12.10 -10.88
CA PRO A 94 10.32 -13.19 -11.66
C PRO A 94 11.18 -12.67 -12.82
N HIS A 95 10.72 -11.64 -13.53
CA HIS A 95 11.47 -11.04 -14.64
C HIS A 95 12.72 -10.29 -14.18
N ILE A 96 12.65 -9.61 -13.02
CA ILE A 96 13.83 -8.96 -12.43
C ILE A 96 14.86 -10.01 -12.03
N LEU A 97 14.44 -11.14 -11.43
CA LEU A 97 15.34 -12.22 -11.04
C LEU A 97 15.95 -12.95 -12.24
N ALA A 98 15.19 -13.10 -13.32
CA ALA A 98 15.65 -13.66 -14.59
C ALA A 98 16.57 -12.69 -15.37
N ARG A 99 16.72 -11.45 -14.92
CA ARG A 99 17.45 -10.36 -15.61
C ARG A 99 16.92 -10.08 -17.03
N ASP A 100 15.65 -10.36 -17.24
CA ASP A 100 14.99 -10.09 -18.51
C ASP A 100 14.58 -8.62 -18.55
N ASN A 101 15.05 -7.88 -19.55
CA ASN A 101 14.76 -6.46 -19.76
C ASN A 101 14.66 -5.63 -18.46
N MET A 102 15.74 -5.61 -17.68
CA MET A 102 15.83 -5.02 -16.33
C MET A 102 15.26 -3.60 -16.26
N ALA A 103 15.49 -2.77 -17.29
CA ALA A 103 15.02 -1.39 -17.29
C ALA A 103 13.47 -1.31 -17.34
N LEU A 104 12.86 -2.15 -18.16
CA LEU A 104 11.40 -2.19 -18.29
C LEU A 104 10.76 -2.66 -16.98
N TRP A 105 11.19 -3.80 -16.46
CA TRP A 105 10.59 -4.40 -15.28
C TRP A 105 10.86 -3.61 -14.00
N HIS A 106 12.01 -2.95 -13.90
CA HIS A 106 12.31 -2.05 -12.81
C HIS A 106 11.38 -0.82 -12.83
N ASN A 107 11.20 -0.19 -13.99
CA ASN A 107 10.29 0.94 -14.14
C ASN A 107 8.83 0.54 -13.86
N MET A 108 8.39 -0.62 -14.36
CA MET A 108 7.07 -1.19 -14.09
C MET A 108 6.85 -1.39 -12.58
N GLY A 109 7.82 -2.00 -11.90
CA GLY A 109 7.79 -2.18 -10.44
C GLY A 109 7.71 -0.86 -9.69
N THR A 110 8.47 0.14 -10.12
CA THR A 110 8.44 1.48 -9.52
C THR A 110 7.07 2.15 -9.68
N VAL A 111 6.48 2.09 -10.89
CA VAL A 111 5.15 2.66 -11.14
C VAL A 111 4.09 1.96 -10.29
N LEU A 112 4.07 0.61 -10.27
CA LEU A 112 3.13 -0.15 -9.45
C LEU A 112 3.29 0.16 -7.96
N TYR A 113 4.52 0.33 -7.49
CA TYR A 113 4.80 0.69 -6.10
C TYR A 113 4.27 2.09 -5.75
N LEU A 114 4.46 3.08 -6.64
CA LEU A 114 3.93 4.44 -6.45
C LEU A 114 2.40 4.45 -6.46
N VAL A 115 1.76 3.71 -7.38
CA VAL A 115 0.31 3.56 -7.40
C VAL A 115 -0.18 2.92 -6.09
N GLN A 116 0.47 1.85 -5.63
CA GLN A 116 0.16 1.21 -4.35
C GLN A 116 0.29 2.17 -3.17
N TRP A 117 1.36 2.97 -3.14
CA TRP A 117 1.61 3.98 -2.11
C TRP A 117 0.51 5.04 -2.08
N LEU A 118 0.09 5.56 -3.24
CA LEU A 118 -1.03 6.51 -3.34
C LEU A 118 -2.34 5.88 -2.88
N CYS A 119 -2.62 4.63 -3.26
CA CYS A 119 -3.81 3.89 -2.85
C CYS A 119 -3.86 3.68 -1.33
N ALA A 120 -2.73 3.29 -0.72
CA ALA A 120 -2.64 3.11 0.73
C ALA A 120 -2.82 4.46 1.47
N GLY A 121 -2.23 5.54 0.97
CA GLY A 121 -2.43 6.89 1.50
C GLY A 121 -3.89 7.34 1.41
N LYS A 122 -4.55 7.08 0.28
CA LYS A 122 -5.98 7.38 0.12
C LYS A 122 -6.87 6.52 1.00
N ALA A 123 -6.52 5.25 1.19
CA ALA A 123 -7.21 4.38 2.13
C ALA A 123 -7.10 4.91 3.58
N LEU A 124 -5.91 5.33 4.01
CA LEU A 124 -5.68 5.95 5.31
C LEU A 124 -6.51 7.24 5.46
N TRP A 125 -6.50 8.10 4.44
CA TRP A 125 -7.28 9.34 4.43
C TRP A 125 -8.78 9.09 4.63
N ASN A 126 -9.32 8.07 3.97
CA ASN A 126 -10.76 7.74 4.04
C ASN A 126 -11.19 7.15 5.40
N VAL A 127 -10.29 6.49 6.13
CA VAL A 127 -10.60 5.94 7.46
C VAL A 127 -10.31 6.92 8.61
N CYS A 128 -9.73 8.08 8.33
CA CYS A 128 -9.43 9.10 9.32
C CYS A 128 -10.71 9.74 9.87
N PRO A 129 -10.95 9.76 11.18
CA PRO A 129 -12.21 10.26 11.77
C PRO A 129 -12.46 11.74 11.50
N ALA A 130 -11.43 12.57 11.39
CA ALA A 130 -11.55 13.99 11.08
C ALA A 130 -12.28 14.28 9.75
N GLN A 131 -12.12 13.42 8.77
CA GLN A 131 -12.82 13.54 7.47
C GLN A 131 -14.32 13.25 7.57
N LYS A 132 -14.71 12.30 8.41
CA LYS A 132 -16.14 11.98 8.62
C LYS A 132 -16.86 13.13 9.30
N GLU A 133 -16.25 13.78 10.28
CA GLU A 133 -16.80 14.94 10.96
C GLU A 133 -16.96 16.15 10.01
N LEU A 134 -15.94 16.42 9.18
CA LEU A 134 -16.01 17.48 8.18
C LEU A 134 -17.09 17.23 7.12
N ALA A 135 -17.24 15.98 6.67
CA ALA A 135 -18.27 15.62 5.71
C ALA A 135 -19.69 15.76 6.29
N ILE A 136 -19.89 15.40 7.57
CA ILE A 136 -21.15 15.57 8.28
C ILE A 136 -21.48 17.06 8.46
N ALA A 137 -20.51 17.86 8.88
CA ALA A 137 -20.66 19.30 9.05
C ALA A 137 -20.99 20.03 7.72
N ALA A 138 -20.34 19.63 6.62
CA ALA A 138 -20.64 20.17 5.29
C ALA A 138 -22.05 19.79 4.79
N SER A 139 -22.49 18.57 5.09
CA SER A 139 -23.84 18.10 4.74
C SER A 139 -24.95 18.82 5.52
N SER A 140 -24.74 19.10 6.80
CA SER A 140 -25.70 19.86 7.62
C SER A 140 -25.81 21.33 7.18
N ALA A 141 -24.68 21.97 6.81
CA ALA A 141 -24.68 23.36 6.34
C ALA A 141 -25.33 23.55 4.94
N SER A 142 -25.52 22.50 4.17
CA SER A 142 -26.20 22.59 2.86
C SER A 142 -27.72 22.37 2.92
N GLN A 143 -28.26 22.07 4.09
CA GLN A 143 -29.71 21.85 4.30
C GLN A 143 -30.42 23.05 4.95
N ASP A 144 -29.65 24.05 5.41
CA ASP A 144 -30.12 25.35 5.88
C ASP A 144 -30.06 26.41 4.75
#